data_3dba4d023aecd70d072a0abd351b21c8
#
_entry.id   3dba4d023aecd70d072a0abd351b21c8
#
_cell.length_a   1.000
_cell.length_b   1.000
_cell.length_c   1.000
_cell.angle_alpha   90.00
_cell.angle_beta   90.00
_cell.angle_gamma   90.00
#
_symmetry.space_group_name_H-M   'P 1'
#
loop_
_entity.id
_entity.type
_entity.pdbx_description
1 polymer ?
#
loop_
_entity_poly.entity_id
_entity_poly.type
_entity_poly.pdbx_seq_one_letter_code
_entity_poly.pdbx_strand_id
1 'polypeptide(L)'
;MARKNRGEPIGDTVRFSARELSVATNRPIGGNHYKRLEDAFARLQGAQFVTNIKSGGKIETRIFSLIDEGGFVRTDDERFRLDYCEVKLSRWLMRAIETDQVVTISHDYFRLRRPLERRLYEIARKHCGSSPKWQISLTNLQNKTGSNAPIKRFRHNVREIIKADVTPFYRFEIDEADLVTVRPRSVQVALSPTITIPEWAEEQARAHARSLGWDYYVMRSNWLAFAHDAAAKGNPPKNAGAAFVAYCKKQENLRG
;
A
#
# COMPACT_ATOMS: atom_id res chain seq x y z
N MET A 1 2.47 4.71 7.90
CA MET A 1 2.06 5.72 6.88
C MET A 1 0.66 6.26 7.15
N ALA A 2 -0.39 5.43 7.24
CA ALA A 2 -1.75 5.96 7.47
C ALA A 2 -1.85 6.85 8.73
N ARG A 3 -1.25 6.47 9.86
CA ARG A 3 -1.21 7.30 11.08
C ARG A 3 -0.42 8.59 10.89
N LYS A 4 0.74 8.53 10.23
CA LYS A 4 1.55 9.72 9.92
C LYS A 4 0.77 10.74 9.09
N ASN A 5 0.09 10.28 8.04
CA ASN A 5 -0.73 11.15 7.18
C ASN A 5 -1.91 11.79 7.94
N ARG A 6 -2.21 11.30 9.15
CA ARG A 6 -3.25 11.82 10.04
C ARG A 6 -2.74 12.77 11.13
N GLY A 7 -1.41 12.98 11.20
CA GLY A 7 -0.79 13.73 12.30
C GLY A 7 -0.87 13.00 13.65
N GLU A 8 -1.18 11.70 13.66
CA GLU A 8 -1.23 10.89 14.88
C GLU A 8 0.19 10.50 15.32
N PRO A 9 0.45 10.38 16.64
CA PRO A 9 1.72 9.86 17.12
C PRO A 9 2.01 8.49 16.52
N ILE A 10 3.16 8.33 15.90
CA ILE A 10 3.60 7.07 15.33
C ILE A 10 4.36 6.32 16.42
N GLY A 11 3.74 5.28 16.98
CA GLY A 11 4.46 4.32 17.81
C GLY A 11 5.29 3.37 16.93
N ASP A 12 6.36 2.82 17.48
CA ASP A 12 7.17 1.79 16.83
C ASP A 12 6.46 0.43 16.75
N THR A 13 5.40 0.27 17.51
CA THR A 13 4.64 -0.97 17.64
C THR A 13 3.29 -0.87 16.91
N VAL A 14 3.04 -1.84 16.04
CA VAL A 14 1.81 -1.94 15.26
C VAL A 14 1.06 -3.20 15.66
N ARG A 15 -0.18 -3.03 16.12
CA ARG A 15 -1.10 -4.13 16.42
C ARG A 15 -2.16 -4.24 15.34
N PHE A 16 -2.49 -5.45 14.96
CA PHE A 16 -3.51 -5.76 13.95
C PHE A 16 -4.03 -7.18 14.11
N SER A 17 -5.27 -7.42 13.73
CA SER A 17 -5.82 -8.76 13.62
C SER A 17 -5.37 -9.43 12.32
N ALA A 18 -5.34 -10.77 12.29
CA ALA A 18 -5.07 -11.51 11.07
C ALA A 18 -6.09 -11.19 9.95
N ARG A 19 -7.33 -10.85 10.33
CA ARG A 19 -8.38 -10.42 9.39
C ARG A 19 -8.06 -9.07 8.75
N GLU A 20 -7.66 -8.09 9.54
CA GLU A 20 -7.25 -6.76 9.03
C GLU A 20 -6.10 -6.89 8.03
N LEU A 21 -5.07 -7.68 8.37
CA LEU A 21 -3.97 -7.92 7.46
C LEU A 21 -4.42 -8.62 6.18
N SER A 22 -5.29 -9.61 6.30
CA SER A 22 -5.84 -10.35 5.15
C SER A 22 -6.61 -9.44 4.20
N VAL A 23 -7.50 -8.61 4.74
CA VAL A 23 -8.25 -7.60 3.98
C VAL A 23 -7.29 -6.58 3.35
N ALA A 24 -6.35 -6.04 4.13
CA ALA A 24 -5.37 -5.07 3.66
C ALA A 24 -4.46 -5.59 2.55
N THR A 25 -4.16 -6.89 2.55
CA THR A 25 -3.25 -7.52 1.57
C THR A 25 -3.97 -8.33 0.50
N ASN A 26 -5.31 -8.29 0.47
CA ASN A 26 -6.14 -9.06 -0.46
C ASN A 26 -5.77 -10.57 -0.48
N ARG A 27 -5.64 -11.17 0.70
CA ARG A 27 -5.30 -12.59 0.86
C ARG A 27 -6.39 -13.32 1.62
N PRO A 28 -6.76 -14.56 1.21
CA PRO A 28 -7.72 -15.35 1.96
C PRO A 28 -7.18 -15.79 3.31
N ILE A 29 -8.03 -15.86 4.32
CA ILE A 29 -7.74 -16.47 5.61
C ILE A 29 -7.97 -17.97 5.46
N GLY A 30 -6.91 -18.78 5.59
CA GLY A 30 -6.99 -20.24 5.48
C GLY A 30 -6.17 -20.93 6.57
N GLY A 31 -6.32 -22.25 6.74
CA GLY A 31 -5.77 -23.03 7.87
C GLY A 31 -4.27 -22.86 8.16
N ASN A 32 -3.43 -22.55 7.15
CA ASN A 32 -2.00 -22.30 7.32
C ASN A 32 -1.64 -20.81 7.39
N HIS A 33 -2.62 -19.92 7.55
CA HIS A 33 -2.38 -18.47 7.54
C HIS A 33 -1.45 -18.03 8.67
N TYR A 34 -1.65 -18.54 9.87
CA TYR A 34 -0.83 -18.19 11.04
C TYR A 34 0.62 -18.66 10.92
N LYS A 35 0.83 -19.89 10.46
CA LYS A 35 2.18 -20.42 10.24
C LYS A 35 2.93 -19.58 9.18
N ARG A 36 2.25 -19.20 8.10
CA ARG A 36 2.85 -18.31 7.09
C ARG A 36 3.18 -16.93 7.62
N LEU A 37 2.38 -16.42 8.56
CA LEU A 37 2.64 -15.14 9.21
C LEU A 37 3.85 -15.23 10.15
N GLU A 38 3.94 -16.30 10.93
CA GLU A 38 5.09 -16.62 11.80
C GLU A 38 6.37 -16.72 10.97
N ASP A 39 6.35 -17.50 9.89
CA ASP A 39 7.47 -17.61 8.95
C ASP A 39 7.82 -16.25 8.32
N ALA A 40 6.84 -15.38 8.08
CA ALA A 40 7.08 -14.06 7.54
C ALA A 40 7.75 -13.14 8.58
N PHE A 41 7.31 -13.17 9.83
CA PHE A 41 7.94 -12.41 10.91
C PHE A 41 9.37 -12.88 11.17
N ALA A 42 9.60 -14.20 11.23
CA ALA A 42 10.95 -14.77 11.39
C ALA A 42 11.88 -14.33 10.24
N ARG A 43 11.40 -14.33 8.99
CA ARG A 43 12.19 -13.86 7.84
C ARG A 43 12.45 -12.35 7.89
N LEU A 44 11.48 -11.53 8.29
CA LEU A 44 11.65 -10.09 8.39
C LEU A 44 12.61 -9.69 9.50
N GLN A 45 12.56 -10.40 10.63
CA GLN A 45 13.47 -10.19 11.76
C GLN A 45 14.88 -10.72 11.46
N GLY A 46 14.98 -11.89 10.81
CA GLY A 46 16.25 -12.51 10.45
C GLY A 46 16.94 -11.87 9.23
N ALA A 47 16.21 -11.10 8.42
CA ALA A 47 16.79 -10.40 7.27
C ALA A 47 17.57 -9.17 7.74
N GLN A 48 18.90 -9.21 7.56
CA GLN A 48 19.76 -8.08 7.86
C GLN A 48 20.07 -7.27 6.62
N PHE A 49 19.96 -5.95 6.75
CA PHE A 49 20.29 -4.98 5.71
C PHE A 49 21.56 -4.25 6.10
N VAL A 50 22.48 -4.13 5.16
CA VAL A 50 23.70 -3.34 5.31
C VAL A 50 23.61 -2.14 4.40
N THR A 51 23.71 -0.95 4.95
CA THR A 51 23.71 0.29 4.17
C THR A 51 24.93 1.12 4.49
N ASN A 52 25.48 1.77 3.47
CA ASN A 52 26.53 2.75 3.60
C ASN A 52 25.94 4.14 3.33
N ILE A 53 25.82 4.94 4.36
CA ILE A 53 25.28 6.31 4.28
C ILE A 53 26.44 7.29 4.25
N LYS A 54 26.50 8.12 3.20
CA LYS A 54 27.48 9.21 3.11
C LYS A 54 26.85 10.48 3.68
N SER A 55 27.44 11.02 4.73
CA SER A 55 27.00 12.28 5.35
C SER A 55 28.20 13.00 5.98
N GLY A 56 28.31 14.32 5.76
CA GLY A 56 29.34 15.15 6.37
C GLY A 56 30.79 14.69 6.11
N GLY A 57 31.07 14.15 4.90
CA GLY A 57 32.41 13.63 4.55
C GLY A 57 32.76 12.28 5.19
N LYS A 58 31.80 11.64 5.88
CA LYS A 58 31.96 10.32 6.49
C LYS A 58 31.08 9.29 5.80
N ILE A 59 31.51 8.04 5.83
CA ILE A 59 30.72 6.87 5.42
C ILE A 59 30.33 6.12 6.69
N GLU A 60 29.04 6.05 6.97
CA GLU A 60 28.51 5.31 8.10
C GLU A 60 27.89 3.99 7.60
N THR A 61 28.44 2.87 8.05
CA THR A 61 27.86 1.55 7.78
C THR A 61 26.87 1.21 8.90
N ARG A 62 25.62 0.92 8.51
CA ARG A 62 24.58 0.49 9.42
C ARG A 62 24.10 -0.91 9.04
N ILE A 63 23.96 -1.76 10.05
CA ILE A 63 23.37 -3.10 9.94
C ILE A 63 22.10 -3.11 10.77
N PHE A 64 20.98 -3.47 10.18
CA PHE A 64 19.68 -3.47 10.85
C PHE A 64 18.71 -4.48 10.22
N SER A 65 17.68 -4.87 10.98
CA SER A 65 16.50 -5.60 10.49
C SER A 65 15.35 -4.62 10.21
N LEU A 66 14.31 -5.06 9.50
CA LEU A 66 13.10 -4.25 9.29
C LEU A 66 12.21 -4.22 10.52
N ILE A 67 12.16 -5.31 11.27
CA ILE A 67 11.42 -5.42 12.51
C ILE A 67 12.34 -5.87 13.64
N ASP A 68 12.14 -5.34 14.83
CA ASP A 68 12.87 -5.76 16.03
C ASP A 68 12.19 -6.96 16.67
N GLU A 69 10.85 -6.97 16.67
CA GLU A 69 10.04 -8.04 17.23
C GLU A 69 8.80 -8.27 16.36
N GLY A 70 8.32 -9.51 16.33
CA GLY A 70 7.04 -9.88 15.74
C GLY A 70 6.45 -11.07 16.46
N GLY A 71 5.16 -11.04 16.75
CA GLY A 71 4.52 -12.10 17.51
C GLY A 71 3.01 -12.12 17.43
N PHE A 72 2.46 -13.05 18.16
CA PHE A 72 1.03 -13.31 18.29
C PHE A 72 0.65 -13.33 19.75
N VAL A 73 -0.42 -12.64 20.09
CA VAL A 73 -1.07 -12.77 21.37
C VAL A 73 -2.32 -13.65 21.18
N ARG A 74 -2.43 -14.68 22.00
CA ARG A 74 -3.54 -15.63 22.00
C ARG A 74 -4.22 -15.61 23.35
N THR A 75 -5.53 -15.91 23.36
CA THR A 75 -6.23 -16.14 24.62
C THR A 75 -5.72 -17.42 25.27
N ASP A 76 -5.52 -17.38 26.58
CA ASP A 76 -5.15 -18.54 27.39
C ASP A 76 -6.41 -19.36 27.78
N ASP A 77 -7.26 -19.65 26.78
CA ASP A 77 -8.43 -20.49 26.92
C ASP A 77 -8.23 -21.79 26.12
N GLU A 78 -9.06 -22.80 26.34
CA GLU A 78 -8.99 -24.10 25.65
C GLU A 78 -9.04 -24.00 24.11
N ARG A 79 -9.43 -22.83 23.58
CA ARG A 79 -9.59 -22.56 22.14
C ARG A 79 -8.39 -21.90 21.51
N PHE A 80 -7.41 -21.39 22.31
CA PHE A 80 -6.18 -20.70 21.84
C PHE A 80 -6.45 -19.69 20.72
N ARG A 81 -7.52 -18.90 20.85
CA ARG A 81 -7.89 -17.95 19.81
C ARG A 81 -6.87 -16.83 19.70
N LEU A 82 -6.51 -16.50 18.46
CA LEU A 82 -5.66 -15.36 18.21
C LEU A 82 -6.42 -14.08 18.54
N ASP A 83 -5.86 -13.29 19.46
CA ASP A 83 -6.39 -11.97 19.81
C ASP A 83 -5.85 -10.93 18.82
N TYR A 84 -4.56 -10.75 18.77
CA TYR A 84 -3.92 -9.85 17.80
C TYR A 84 -2.50 -10.29 17.43
N CYS A 85 -2.02 -9.75 16.31
CA CYS A 85 -0.61 -9.78 15.92
C CYS A 85 0.03 -8.46 16.35
N GLU A 86 1.28 -8.52 16.77
CA GLU A 86 2.05 -7.34 17.12
C GLU A 86 3.39 -7.37 16.38
N VAL A 87 3.79 -6.22 15.83
CA VAL A 87 5.09 -6.04 15.16
C VAL A 87 5.71 -4.76 15.65
N LYS A 88 6.94 -4.84 16.15
CA LYS A 88 7.76 -3.70 16.51
C LYS A 88 8.71 -3.39 15.36
N LEU A 89 8.57 -2.20 14.80
CA LEU A 89 9.39 -1.73 13.69
C LEU A 89 10.78 -1.33 14.21
N SER A 90 11.81 -1.61 13.41
CA SER A 90 13.16 -1.20 13.78
C SER A 90 13.28 0.33 13.80
N ARG A 91 14.18 0.83 14.64
CA ARG A 91 14.46 2.26 14.76
C ARG A 91 14.83 2.91 13.42
N TRP A 92 15.51 2.16 12.55
CA TRP A 92 15.86 2.65 11.21
C TRP A 92 14.61 2.84 10.35
N LEU A 93 13.71 1.86 10.34
CA LEU A 93 12.45 1.94 9.57
C LEU A 93 11.55 3.04 10.11
N MET A 94 11.47 3.19 11.45
CA MET A 94 10.72 4.29 12.07
C MET A 94 11.24 5.65 11.61
N ARG A 95 12.55 5.86 11.66
CA ARG A 95 13.17 7.11 11.18
C ARG A 95 12.87 7.36 9.70
N ALA A 96 12.96 6.32 8.84
CA ALA A 96 12.62 6.45 7.43
C ALA A 96 11.15 6.86 7.21
N ILE A 97 10.23 6.36 8.04
CA ILE A 97 8.81 6.76 8.03
C ILE A 97 8.64 8.21 8.50
N GLU A 98 9.28 8.60 9.57
CA GLU A 98 9.22 9.95 10.13
C GLU A 98 9.75 11.01 9.16
N THR A 99 10.82 10.69 8.44
CA THR A 99 11.49 11.59 7.49
C THR A 99 10.99 11.47 6.04
N ASP A 100 9.85 10.81 5.80
CA ASP A 100 9.25 10.61 4.47
C ASP A 100 10.17 9.91 3.44
N GLN A 101 11.14 9.12 3.90
CA GLN A 101 12.03 8.33 3.04
C GLN A 101 11.40 7.00 2.59
N VAL A 102 10.10 6.90 2.65
CA VAL A 102 9.31 5.74 2.26
C VAL A 102 8.31 6.09 1.17
N VAL A 103 8.00 5.14 0.32
CA VAL A 103 7.05 5.32 -0.78
C VAL A 103 5.74 4.65 -0.43
N THR A 104 4.65 5.39 -0.50
CA THR A 104 3.30 4.83 -0.30
C THR A 104 2.92 3.92 -1.46
N ILE A 105 2.45 2.73 -1.15
CA ILE A 105 1.97 1.72 -2.10
C ILE A 105 0.45 1.75 -2.14
N SER A 106 -0.13 1.61 -3.34
CA SER A 106 -1.57 1.48 -3.51
C SER A 106 -2.10 0.15 -2.96
N HIS A 107 -3.34 0.12 -2.53
CA HIS A 107 -4.06 -1.12 -2.20
C HIS A 107 -4.13 -2.09 -3.39
N ASP A 108 -4.22 -1.58 -4.62
CA ASP A 108 -4.27 -2.39 -5.82
C ASP A 108 -2.97 -3.17 -6.11
N TYR A 109 -1.85 -2.76 -5.50
CA TYR A 109 -0.61 -3.52 -5.53
C TYR A 109 -0.79 -4.96 -5.05
N PHE A 110 -1.60 -5.18 -4.04
CA PHE A 110 -1.84 -6.52 -3.49
C PHE A 110 -2.70 -7.42 -4.39
N ARG A 111 -3.33 -6.86 -5.43
CA ARG A 111 -4.02 -7.61 -6.49
C ARG A 111 -3.07 -8.16 -7.55
N LEU A 112 -1.87 -7.60 -7.67
CA LEU A 112 -0.84 -8.09 -8.58
C LEU A 112 -0.43 -9.51 -8.19
N ARG A 113 -0.42 -10.42 -9.15
CA ARG A 113 -0.20 -11.86 -8.88
C ARG A 113 1.25 -12.26 -9.06
N ARG A 114 1.93 -11.72 -10.10
CA ARG A 114 3.31 -12.10 -10.44
C ARG A 114 4.31 -11.24 -9.67
N PRO A 115 5.40 -11.84 -9.14
CA PRO A 115 6.44 -11.07 -8.46
C PRO A 115 7.03 -9.94 -9.33
N LEU A 116 7.19 -10.18 -10.64
CA LEU A 116 7.71 -9.18 -11.55
C LEU A 116 6.74 -7.99 -11.74
N GLU A 117 5.42 -8.23 -11.77
CA GLU A 117 4.41 -7.15 -11.81
C GLU A 117 4.55 -6.22 -10.59
N ARG A 118 4.69 -6.81 -9.41
CA ARG A 118 4.88 -6.07 -8.16
C ARG A 118 6.16 -5.26 -8.18
N ARG A 119 7.25 -5.88 -8.63
CA ARG A 119 8.54 -5.21 -8.68
C ARG A 119 8.57 -4.07 -9.70
N LEU A 120 7.96 -4.24 -10.86
CA LEU A 120 7.80 -3.16 -11.85
C LEU A 120 6.99 -1.99 -11.29
N TYR A 121 5.90 -2.26 -10.58
CA TYR A 121 5.11 -1.21 -9.90
C TYR A 121 5.96 -0.43 -8.88
N GLU A 122 6.72 -1.11 -8.02
CA GLU A 122 7.59 -0.48 -7.01
C GLU A 122 8.64 0.43 -7.67
N ILE A 123 9.27 -0.05 -8.74
CA ILE A 123 10.27 0.71 -9.52
C ILE A 123 9.62 1.93 -10.17
N ALA A 124 8.44 1.76 -10.79
CA ALA A 124 7.69 2.85 -11.38
C ALA A 124 7.31 3.90 -10.31
N ARG A 125 6.82 3.47 -9.16
CA ARG A 125 6.45 4.34 -8.06
C ARG A 125 7.62 5.16 -7.53
N LYS A 126 8.80 4.54 -7.45
CA LYS A 126 10.02 5.19 -6.98
C LYS A 126 10.60 6.17 -8.01
N HIS A 127 10.63 5.80 -9.29
CA HIS A 127 11.40 6.53 -10.31
C HIS A 127 10.55 7.42 -11.21
N CYS A 128 9.35 6.99 -11.59
CA CYS A 128 8.42 7.83 -12.34
C CYS A 128 7.65 8.76 -11.40
N GLY A 129 7.10 8.21 -10.30
CA GLY A 129 6.30 8.99 -9.35
C GLY A 129 5.17 9.72 -10.04
N SER A 130 5.15 11.06 -9.94
CA SER A 130 4.22 11.96 -10.61
C SER A 130 4.78 12.59 -11.89
N SER A 131 6.02 12.25 -12.29
CA SER A 131 6.62 12.78 -13.52
C SER A 131 5.84 12.32 -14.75
N PRO A 132 5.75 13.10 -15.81
CA PRO A 132 4.96 12.75 -17.01
C PRO A 132 5.45 11.48 -17.70
N LYS A 133 6.72 11.18 -17.58
CA LYS A 133 7.33 9.93 -18.05
C LYS A 133 8.66 9.64 -17.37
N TRP A 134 9.03 8.37 -17.34
CA TRP A 134 10.35 7.89 -16.98
C TRP A 134 10.78 6.80 -17.98
N GLN A 135 12.06 6.77 -18.35
CA GLN A 135 12.58 5.84 -19.35
C GLN A 135 13.80 5.10 -18.81
N ILE A 136 13.93 3.84 -19.22
CA ILE A 136 15.04 2.98 -18.80
C ILE A 136 15.26 1.89 -19.84
N SER A 137 16.52 1.53 -20.11
CA SER A 137 16.82 0.37 -20.95
C SER A 137 16.38 -0.93 -20.27
N LEU A 138 15.98 -1.92 -21.06
CA LEU A 138 15.52 -3.21 -20.56
C LEU A 138 16.56 -3.90 -19.66
N THR A 139 17.85 -3.80 -20.01
CA THR A 139 18.95 -4.36 -19.21
C THR A 139 19.04 -3.69 -17.83
N ASN A 140 18.95 -2.36 -17.77
CA ASN A 140 18.98 -1.65 -16.51
C ASN A 140 17.72 -1.92 -15.67
N LEU A 141 16.56 -2.09 -16.33
CA LEU A 141 15.33 -2.49 -15.66
C LEU A 141 15.48 -3.90 -15.08
N GLN A 142 16.06 -4.84 -15.82
CA GLN A 142 16.34 -6.18 -15.32
C GLN A 142 17.21 -6.15 -14.06
N ASN A 143 18.30 -5.39 -14.09
CA ASN A 143 19.17 -5.21 -12.93
C ASN A 143 18.43 -4.63 -11.72
N LYS A 144 17.56 -3.62 -11.94
CA LYS A 144 16.73 -3.03 -10.87
C LYS A 144 15.68 -4.00 -10.34
N THR A 145 15.18 -4.92 -11.16
CA THR A 145 14.23 -5.94 -10.68
C THR A 145 14.90 -7.06 -9.89
N GLY A 146 16.21 -7.24 -10.03
CA GLY A 146 16.95 -8.37 -9.47
C GLY A 146 16.68 -9.70 -10.19
N SER A 147 16.22 -9.66 -11.43
CA SER A 147 15.92 -10.87 -12.21
C SER A 147 17.17 -11.49 -12.79
N ASN A 148 17.41 -12.76 -12.49
CA ASN A 148 18.50 -13.57 -13.05
C ASN A 148 18.10 -14.32 -14.33
N ALA A 149 16.92 -14.06 -14.90
CA ALA A 149 16.48 -14.72 -16.12
C ALA A 149 17.34 -14.26 -17.33
N PRO A 150 17.57 -15.10 -18.36
CA PRO A 150 18.16 -14.62 -19.60
C PRO A 150 17.38 -13.45 -20.19
N ILE A 151 18.06 -12.45 -20.76
CA ILE A 151 17.44 -11.20 -21.23
C ILE A 151 16.29 -11.44 -22.22
N LYS A 152 16.37 -12.48 -23.07
CA LYS A 152 15.28 -12.86 -23.98
C LYS A 152 14.00 -13.22 -23.21
N ARG A 153 14.15 -14.01 -22.12
CA ARG A 153 13.01 -14.41 -21.27
C ARG A 153 12.49 -13.24 -20.45
N PHE A 154 13.38 -12.39 -19.96
CA PHE A 154 12.98 -11.18 -19.23
C PHE A 154 12.16 -10.25 -20.14
N ARG A 155 12.64 -9.99 -21.37
CA ARG A 155 11.91 -9.23 -22.41
C ARG A 155 10.52 -9.79 -22.67
N HIS A 156 10.42 -11.09 -22.87
CA HIS A 156 9.14 -11.75 -23.07
C HIS A 156 8.19 -11.52 -21.88
N ASN A 157 8.67 -11.72 -20.66
CA ASN A 157 7.87 -11.52 -19.45
C ASN A 157 7.40 -10.06 -19.29
N VAL A 158 8.27 -9.10 -19.59
CA VAL A 158 7.91 -7.66 -19.55
C VAL A 158 6.85 -7.35 -20.61
N ARG A 159 6.97 -7.86 -21.83
CA ARG A 159 5.98 -7.68 -22.90
C ARG A 159 4.62 -8.28 -22.52
N GLU A 160 4.61 -9.45 -21.90
CA GLU A 160 3.36 -10.07 -21.39
C GLU A 160 2.69 -9.20 -20.31
N ILE A 161 3.48 -8.60 -19.41
CA ILE A 161 2.94 -7.68 -18.38
C ILE A 161 2.40 -6.39 -19.02
N ILE A 162 3.10 -5.85 -20.01
CA ILE A 162 2.67 -4.69 -20.79
C ILE A 162 1.34 -4.99 -21.50
N LYS A 163 1.25 -6.14 -22.15
CA LYS A 163 0.04 -6.57 -22.86
C LYS A 163 -1.14 -6.78 -21.93
N ALA A 164 -0.90 -7.34 -20.74
CA ALA A 164 -1.94 -7.55 -19.72
C ALA A 164 -2.40 -6.24 -19.09
N ASP A 165 -1.59 -5.20 -19.11
CA ASP A 165 -1.85 -3.83 -18.62
C ASP A 165 -2.44 -3.75 -17.21
N VAL A 166 -2.01 -4.65 -16.31
CA VAL A 166 -2.57 -4.81 -14.95
C VAL A 166 -1.91 -3.93 -13.89
N THR A 167 -0.82 -3.23 -14.23
CA THR A 167 -0.07 -2.43 -13.25
C THR A 167 -0.87 -1.21 -12.81
N PRO A 168 -1.20 -1.05 -11.52
CA PRO A 168 -1.97 0.11 -11.07
C PRO A 168 -1.17 1.41 -11.21
N PHE A 169 -1.85 2.50 -11.56
CA PHE A 169 -1.32 3.87 -11.69
C PHE A 169 -0.23 4.10 -12.74
N TYR A 170 0.35 3.06 -13.34
CA TYR A 170 1.41 3.19 -14.34
C TYR A 170 1.11 2.33 -15.55
N ARG A 171 1.42 2.87 -16.73
CA ARG A 171 1.45 2.16 -17.99
C ARG A 171 2.89 2.02 -18.44
N PHE A 172 3.22 0.84 -18.93
CA PHE A 172 4.52 0.52 -19.48
C PHE A 172 4.42 0.33 -20.97
N GLU A 173 5.43 0.76 -21.70
CA GLU A 173 5.61 0.57 -23.12
C GLU A 173 7.06 0.14 -23.34
N ILE A 174 7.33 -0.65 -24.38
CA ILE A 174 8.67 -1.04 -24.77
C ILE A 174 8.77 -0.93 -26.29
N ASP A 175 9.82 -0.28 -26.77
CA ASP A 175 10.10 -0.13 -28.20
C ASP A 175 11.03 -1.23 -28.73
N GLU A 176 11.36 -1.15 -30.03
CA GLU A 176 12.25 -2.13 -30.70
C GLU A 176 13.69 -2.04 -30.23
N ALA A 177 14.12 -0.88 -29.71
CA ALA A 177 15.43 -0.65 -29.13
C ALA A 177 15.54 -1.08 -27.67
N ASP A 178 14.53 -1.80 -27.12
CA ASP A 178 14.45 -2.21 -25.73
C ASP A 178 14.45 -1.03 -24.73
N LEU A 179 13.99 0.13 -25.15
CA LEU A 179 13.74 1.26 -24.23
C LEU A 179 12.34 1.11 -23.62
N VAL A 180 12.30 0.95 -22.30
CA VAL A 180 11.05 0.88 -21.54
C VAL A 180 10.65 2.28 -21.10
N THR A 181 9.46 2.69 -21.48
CA THR A 181 8.84 3.96 -21.08
C THR A 181 7.73 3.69 -20.07
N VAL A 182 7.79 4.38 -18.95
CA VAL A 182 6.79 4.34 -17.90
C VAL A 182 6.10 5.68 -17.84
N ARG A 183 4.77 5.66 -17.87
CA ARG A 183 3.93 6.87 -17.72
C ARG A 183 2.96 6.64 -16.57
N PRO A 184 2.66 7.67 -15.76
CA PRO A 184 1.49 7.60 -14.92
C PRO A 184 0.30 7.30 -15.83
N ARG A 185 -0.56 6.36 -15.43
CA ARG A 185 -1.88 6.37 -16.03
C ARG A 185 -2.39 7.76 -15.73
N SER A 186 -2.56 8.59 -16.76
CA SER A 186 -3.47 9.69 -16.57
C SER A 186 -4.65 9.03 -15.86
N VAL A 187 -4.84 9.32 -14.58
CA VAL A 187 -6.18 9.38 -14.09
C VAL A 187 -6.78 10.28 -15.15
N GLN A 188 -7.51 9.72 -16.10
CA GLN A 188 -8.68 10.40 -16.54
C GLN A 188 -9.49 10.49 -15.22
N VAL A 189 -9.13 11.47 -14.44
CA VAL A 189 -10.11 12.38 -13.97
C VAL A 189 -10.73 12.87 -15.29
N ALA A 190 -11.62 12.05 -15.89
CA ALA A 190 -12.79 12.62 -16.51
C ALA A 190 -13.11 13.69 -15.51
N LEU A 191 -13.33 14.93 -15.96
CA LEU A 191 -13.69 16.05 -15.12
C LEU A 191 -14.91 15.67 -14.27
N SER A 192 -14.72 14.64 -13.46
CA SER A 192 -15.57 14.30 -12.34
C SER A 192 -15.32 15.45 -11.41
N PRO A 193 -16.30 16.26 -11.13
CA PRO A 193 -16.16 17.41 -10.26
C PRO A 193 -15.43 16.91 -9.03
N THR A 194 -14.35 17.57 -8.66
CA THR A 194 -13.53 17.20 -7.51
C THR A 194 -14.49 17.09 -6.32
N ILE A 195 -14.81 15.86 -5.90
CA ILE A 195 -15.76 15.65 -4.82
C ILE A 195 -15.01 15.99 -3.55
N THR A 196 -15.12 17.25 -3.14
CA THR A 196 -14.52 17.77 -1.91
C THR A 196 -15.50 17.54 -0.77
N ILE A 197 -15.05 16.83 0.24
CA ILE A 197 -15.81 16.66 1.48
C ILE A 197 -15.52 17.89 2.35
N PRO A 198 -16.51 18.69 2.73
CA PRO A 198 -16.31 19.85 3.58
C PRO A 198 -15.79 19.43 4.97
N GLU A 199 -14.99 20.30 5.60
CA GLU A 199 -14.34 20.01 6.89
C GLU A 199 -15.34 19.64 8.00
N TRP A 200 -16.50 20.33 8.07
CA TRP A 200 -17.55 19.99 9.01
C TRP A 200 -18.06 18.56 8.86
N ALA A 201 -18.12 18.02 7.64
CA ALA A 201 -18.58 16.67 7.39
C ALA A 201 -17.48 15.63 7.71
N GLU A 202 -16.23 15.99 7.50
CA GLU A 202 -15.09 15.16 7.93
C GLU A 202 -15.05 15.07 9.47
N GLU A 203 -15.29 16.17 10.17
CA GLU A 203 -15.31 16.22 11.63
C GLU A 203 -16.44 15.36 12.22
N GLN A 204 -17.65 15.49 11.70
CA GLN A 204 -18.79 14.65 12.11
C GLN A 204 -18.55 13.17 11.82
N ALA A 205 -18.01 12.83 10.65
CA ALA A 205 -17.71 11.45 10.29
C ALA A 205 -16.59 10.85 11.17
N ARG A 206 -15.58 11.65 11.55
CA ARG A 206 -14.54 11.23 12.51
C ARG A 206 -15.10 10.96 13.89
N ALA A 207 -15.98 11.85 14.39
CA ALA A 207 -16.63 11.64 15.67
C ALA A 207 -17.47 10.35 15.68
N HIS A 208 -18.22 10.13 14.60
CA HIS A 208 -19.05 8.95 14.42
C HIS A 208 -18.21 7.66 14.29
N ALA A 209 -17.13 7.68 13.51
CA ALA A 209 -16.21 6.56 13.39
C ALA A 209 -15.57 6.20 14.74
N ARG A 210 -15.22 7.19 15.56
CA ARG A 210 -14.67 6.97 16.92
C ARG A 210 -15.69 6.27 17.83
N SER A 211 -16.95 6.70 17.83
CA SER A 211 -17.97 6.10 18.69
C SER A 211 -18.24 4.64 18.37
N LEU A 212 -17.99 4.23 17.11
CA LEU A 212 -18.21 2.87 16.62
C LEU A 212 -16.93 2.00 16.56
N GLY A 213 -15.77 2.56 16.90
CA GLY A 213 -14.49 1.87 16.77
C GLY A 213 -14.07 1.60 15.31
N TRP A 214 -14.54 2.42 14.38
CA TRP A 214 -14.29 2.24 12.94
C TRP A 214 -13.12 3.09 12.44
N ASP A 215 -12.44 2.61 11.38
CA ASP A 215 -11.44 3.41 10.70
C ASP A 215 -12.13 4.44 9.78
N TYR A 216 -12.10 5.69 10.20
CA TYR A 216 -12.62 6.83 9.45
C TYR A 216 -12.09 6.88 8.00
N TYR A 217 -10.82 6.57 7.77
CA TYR A 217 -10.20 6.71 6.46
C TYR A 217 -10.59 5.59 5.50
N VAL A 218 -10.84 4.41 6.02
CA VAL A 218 -11.45 3.32 5.24
C VAL A 218 -12.86 3.74 4.81
N MET A 219 -13.65 4.29 5.72
CA MET A 219 -14.98 4.81 5.40
C MET A 219 -14.94 5.92 4.35
N ARG A 220 -14.02 6.88 4.53
CA ARG A 220 -13.81 7.99 3.58
C ARG A 220 -13.39 7.49 2.21
N SER A 221 -12.43 6.58 2.15
CA SER A 221 -11.94 6.00 0.89
C SER A 221 -13.03 5.23 0.15
N ASN A 222 -13.80 4.41 0.86
CA ASN A 222 -14.90 3.63 0.28
C ASN A 222 -16.01 4.54 -0.24
N TRP A 223 -16.35 5.58 0.52
CA TRP A 223 -17.35 6.55 0.07
C TRP A 223 -16.88 7.36 -1.14
N LEU A 224 -15.63 7.82 -1.17
CA LEU A 224 -15.08 8.52 -2.32
C LEU A 224 -15.09 7.66 -3.58
N ALA A 225 -14.71 6.38 -3.47
CA ALA A 225 -14.79 5.42 -4.58
C ALA A 225 -16.23 5.28 -5.10
N PHE A 226 -17.20 5.14 -4.20
CA PHE A 226 -18.62 5.09 -4.55
C PHE A 226 -19.10 6.40 -5.20
N ALA A 227 -18.73 7.55 -4.64
CA ALA A 227 -19.15 8.87 -5.13
C ALA A 227 -18.56 9.18 -6.52
N HIS A 228 -17.31 8.76 -6.78
CA HIS A 228 -16.68 8.87 -8.09
C HIS A 228 -17.33 7.93 -9.12
N ASP A 229 -17.67 6.70 -8.75
CA ASP A 229 -18.39 5.78 -9.64
C ASP A 229 -19.80 6.32 -9.98
N ALA A 230 -20.50 6.87 -9.00
CA ALA A 230 -21.80 7.52 -9.21
C ALA A 230 -21.69 8.74 -10.13
N ALA A 231 -20.65 9.57 -9.95
CA ALA A 231 -20.40 10.72 -10.80
C ALA A 231 -20.05 10.31 -12.24
N ALA A 232 -19.27 9.25 -12.43
CA ALA A 232 -18.97 8.69 -13.75
C ALA A 232 -20.21 8.17 -14.48
N LYS A 233 -21.24 7.74 -13.74
CA LYS A 233 -22.56 7.32 -14.24
C LYS A 233 -23.55 8.48 -14.40
N GLY A 234 -23.10 9.72 -14.26
CA GLY A 234 -23.94 10.92 -14.42
C GLY A 234 -24.80 11.28 -13.20
N ASN A 235 -24.56 10.66 -12.05
CA ASN A 235 -25.34 10.86 -10.82
C ASN A 235 -24.44 11.28 -9.62
N PRO A 236 -23.72 12.43 -9.71
CA PRO A 236 -22.87 12.89 -8.63
C PRO A 236 -23.69 13.26 -7.38
N PRO A 237 -23.12 13.11 -6.16
CA PRO A 237 -23.82 13.54 -4.95
C PRO A 237 -24.05 15.05 -4.97
N LYS A 238 -25.30 15.48 -4.86
CA LYS A 238 -25.68 16.91 -4.85
C LYS A 238 -25.05 17.70 -3.70
N ASN A 239 -24.85 17.05 -2.56
CA ASN A 239 -24.15 17.59 -1.40
C ASN A 239 -23.20 16.50 -0.87
N ALA A 240 -21.92 16.64 -1.18
CA ALA A 240 -20.90 15.67 -0.82
C ALA A 240 -20.76 15.48 0.70
N GLY A 241 -20.85 16.56 1.49
CA GLY A 241 -20.74 16.49 2.94
C GLY A 241 -21.91 15.75 3.57
N ALA A 242 -23.14 16.11 3.24
CA ALA A 242 -24.33 15.46 3.77
C ALA A 242 -24.40 13.97 3.34
N ALA A 243 -24.07 13.68 2.07
CA ALA A 243 -24.04 12.32 1.56
C ALA A 243 -22.97 11.44 2.25
N PHE A 244 -21.80 12.01 2.55
CA PHE A 244 -20.75 11.32 3.28
C PHE A 244 -21.16 11.00 4.73
N VAL A 245 -21.69 11.98 5.46
CA VAL A 245 -22.17 11.76 6.82
C VAL A 245 -23.31 10.74 6.86
N ALA A 246 -24.26 10.81 5.90
CA ALA A 246 -25.34 9.82 5.77
C ALA A 246 -24.80 8.41 5.48
N TYR A 247 -23.80 8.28 4.63
CA TYR A 247 -23.12 7.03 4.38
C TYR A 247 -22.50 6.45 5.65
N CYS A 248 -21.79 7.28 6.43
CA CYS A 248 -21.20 6.86 7.68
C CYS A 248 -22.26 6.35 8.69
N LYS A 249 -23.38 7.07 8.81
CA LYS A 249 -24.51 6.67 9.68
C LYS A 249 -25.20 5.38 9.22
N LYS A 250 -25.33 5.18 7.90
CA LYS A 250 -25.97 3.97 7.34
C LYS A 250 -25.15 2.69 7.63
N GLN A 251 -23.83 2.79 7.75
CA GLN A 251 -23.00 1.64 8.09
C GLN A 251 -23.25 1.15 9.54
N GLU A 252 -23.79 1.98 10.42
CA GLU A 252 -24.20 1.61 11.77
C GLU A 252 -25.35 0.59 11.74
N ASN A 253 -26.32 0.79 10.86
CA ASN A 253 -27.53 -0.06 10.74
C ASN A 253 -27.29 -1.44 10.10
N LEU A 254 -26.09 -1.70 9.55
CA LEU A 254 -25.75 -2.99 8.94
C LEU A 254 -25.16 -3.99 9.95
N ARG A 255 -25.07 -3.64 11.21
CA ARG A 255 -24.54 -4.48 12.32
C ARG A 255 -25.57 -4.77 13.42
N GLY A 256 -26.81 -4.33 13.26
CA GLY A 256 -27.91 -4.68 14.16
C GLY A 256 -28.50 -6.07 13.87
#